data_b6026b30c5c110a232a438cc3684f452
#
_entry.id   b6026b30c5c110a232a438cc3684f452
#
_cell.length_a   1.000
_cell.length_b   1.000
_cell.length_c   1.000
_cell.angle_alpha   90.00
_cell.angle_beta   90.00
_cell.angle_gamma   90.00
#
_symmetry.space_group_name_H-M   'P 1'
#
loop_
_entity.id
_entity.type
_entity.pdbx_description
1 polymer ?
#
loop_
_entity_poly.entity_id
_entity_poly.type
_entity_poly.pdbx_seq_one_letter_code
_entity_poly.pdbx_strand_id
1 'polypeptide(L)'
;CIVNDSTLPTVYTPAISLIISVALRQMNQPNQQKSVVLLDEAPTIFIPNIEQIPATARSNKIATIFGVQDYAQLADKYGEGKAQVIISNLGNQFFGRTTNYKTAEMVQNLFGKKDEVFTSKSTSDGTSGKFVHLGSNTSSGTSENIQERNRVKINQIVNLSQGEFYGIIAEGTPREFLKTQFLRDEIKGKYINQKIPISESIMQENYFKIIAECKEIIST
;
A
#
# COMPACT_ATOMS: atom_id res chain seq x y z
N CYS A 1 8.49 -15.49 -19.07
CA CYS A 1 9.22 -14.53 -18.23
C CYS A 1 9.73 -13.39 -19.11
N ILE A 2 9.48 -12.14 -18.69
CA ILE A 2 9.97 -10.95 -19.38
C ILE A 2 10.95 -10.27 -18.41
N VAL A 3 12.13 -9.94 -18.89
CA VAL A 3 13.16 -9.26 -18.10
C VAL A 3 13.26 -7.81 -18.57
N ASN A 4 13.21 -6.88 -17.63
CA ASN A 4 13.47 -5.46 -17.89
C ASN A 4 14.95 -5.19 -17.66
N ASP A 5 15.62 -4.65 -18.66
CA ASP A 5 17.02 -4.23 -18.54
C ASP A 5 17.05 -2.79 -18.02
N SER A 6 17.60 -2.62 -16.82
CA SER A 6 17.71 -1.31 -16.17
C SER A 6 18.66 -0.33 -16.90
N THR A 7 19.48 -0.82 -17.82
CA THR A 7 20.39 0.04 -18.61
C THR A 7 19.69 0.78 -19.75
N LEU A 8 18.55 0.23 -20.25
CA LEU A 8 17.80 0.81 -21.37
C LEU A 8 16.29 0.92 -21.06
N PRO A 9 15.90 1.56 -19.95
CA PRO A 9 14.52 1.58 -19.50
C PRO A 9 13.56 2.27 -20.47
N THR A 10 14.03 3.28 -21.19
CA THR A 10 13.23 4.02 -22.17
C THR A 10 12.83 3.18 -23.40
N VAL A 11 13.57 2.11 -23.69
CA VAL A 11 13.30 1.21 -24.81
C VAL A 11 12.39 0.06 -24.37
N TYR A 12 12.72 -0.61 -23.26
CA TYR A 12 12.02 -1.82 -22.83
C TYR A 12 10.72 -1.54 -22.07
N THR A 13 10.69 -0.48 -21.25
CA THR A 13 9.51 -0.19 -20.42
C THR A 13 8.22 -0.02 -21.25
N PRO A 14 8.19 0.69 -22.38
CA PRO A 14 6.96 0.80 -23.18
C PRO A 14 6.46 -0.53 -23.72
N ALA A 15 7.37 -1.39 -24.19
CA ALA A 15 7.02 -2.71 -24.72
C ALA A 15 6.45 -3.62 -23.60
N ILE A 16 7.10 -3.64 -22.45
CA ILE A 16 6.65 -4.40 -21.27
C ILE A 16 5.29 -3.87 -20.79
N SER A 17 5.12 -2.55 -20.73
CA SER A 17 3.86 -1.89 -20.38
C SER A 17 2.73 -2.32 -21.31
N LEU A 18 2.97 -2.35 -22.62
CA LEU A 18 2.00 -2.80 -23.61
C LEU A 18 1.61 -4.27 -23.39
N ILE A 19 2.58 -5.16 -23.19
CA ILE A 19 2.34 -6.58 -22.95
C ILE A 19 1.50 -6.78 -21.68
N ILE A 20 1.86 -6.12 -20.58
CA ILE A 20 1.11 -6.17 -19.34
C ILE A 20 -0.33 -5.64 -19.54
N SER A 21 -0.48 -4.52 -20.24
CA SER A 21 -1.79 -3.91 -20.50
C SER A 21 -2.71 -4.83 -21.30
N VAL A 22 -2.17 -5.51 -22.33
CA VAL A 22 -2.92 -6.48 -23.12
C VAL A 22 -3.31 -7.70 -22.28
N ALA A 23 -2.35 -8.23 -21.50
CA ALA A 23 -2.62 -9.37 -20.62
C ALA A 23 -3.72 -9.04 -19.58
N LEU A 24 -3.61 -7.90 -18.90
CA LEU A 24 -4.61 -7.44 -17.93
C LEU A 24 -5.99 -7.26 -18.58
N ARG A 25 -6.06 -6.72 -19.79
CA ARG A 25 -7.31 -6.56 -20.53
C ARG A 25 -7.95 -7.91 -20.88
N GLN A 26 -7.15 -8.89 -21.27
CA GLN A 26 -7.62 -10.23 -21.57
C GLN A 26 -8.08 -10.97 -20.31
N MET A 27 -7.36 -10.83 -19.22
CA MET A 27 -7.74 -11.41 -17.92
C MET A 27 -9.04 -10.81 -17.39
N ASN A 28 -9.22 -9.48 -17.56
CA ASN A 28 -10.36 -8.73 -17.04
C ASN A 28 -11.59 -8.79 -17.97
N GLN A 29 -11.94 -10.00 -18.41
CA GLN A 29 -13.11 -10.29 -19.21
C GLN A 29 -14.10 -11.18 -18.45
N PRO A 30 -15.40 -11.14 -18.78
CA PRO A 30 -16.37 -12.05 -18.23
C PRO A 30 -16.02 -13.52 -18.54
N ASN A 31 -16.37 -14.41 -17.61
CA ASN A 31 -16.21 -15.88 -17.74
C ASN A 31 -14.75 -16.38 -17.80
N GLN A 32 -13.80 -15.55 -17.45
CA GLN A 32 -12.40 -15.98 -17.27
C GLN A 32 -12.19 -16.72 -15.95
N GLN A 33 -11.07 -17.43 -15.84
CA GLN A 33 -10.67 -18.10 -14.61
C GLN A 33 -10.35 -17.12 -13.50
N LYS A 34 -10.60 -17.55 -12.24
CA LYS A 34 -10.15 -16.79 -11.07
C LYS A 34 -8.64 -16.56 -11.14
N SER A 35 -8.21 -15.33 -10.96
CA SER A 35 -6.83 -14.95 -11.16
C SER A 35 -6.36 -13.99 -10.07
N VAL A 36 -5.05 -13.84 -9.93
CA VAL A 36 -4.41 -12.87 -9.06
C VAL A 36 -3.48 -12.02 -9.90
N VAL A 37 -3.60 -10.71 -9.76
CA VAL A 37 -2.66 -9.73 -10.32
C VAL A 37 -1.85 -9.16 -9.15
N LEU A 38 -0.57 -9.47 -9.13
CA LEU A 38 0.36 -8.96 -8.12
C LEU A 38 1.35 -8.02 -8.83
N LEU A 39 1.33 -6.77 -8.44
CA LEU A 39 2.24 -5.73 -8.91
C LEU A 39 3.11 -5.29 -7.74
N ASP A 40 4.27 -5.89 -7.62
CA ASP A 40 5.29 -5.45 -6.67
C ASP A 40 6.05 -4.26 -7.27
N GLU A 41 6.29 -3.24 -6.48
CA GLU A 41 6.84 -1.96 -6.94
C GLU A 41 6.08 -1.36 -8.14
N ALA A 42 4.75 -1.32 -8.05
CA ALA A 42 3.84 -0.91 -9.13
C ALA A 42 4.23 0.40 -9.86
N PRO A 43 4.82 1.44 -9.21
CA PRO A 43 5.27 2.64 -9.90
C PRO A 43 6.47 2.46 -10.84
N THR A 44 7.18 1.33 -10.80
CA THR A 44 8.37 1.08 -11.64
C THR A 44 8.02 1.11 -13.12
N ILE A 45 6.89 0.51 -13.51
CA ILE A 45 6.41 0.48 -14.89
C ILE A 45 5.09 1.23 -14.98
N PHE A 46 4.99 2.20 -15.87
CA PHE A 46 3.73 2.86 -16.15
C PHE A 46 2.79 1.92 -16.92
N ILE A 47 1.65 1.60 -16.35
CA ILE A 47 0.62 0.77 -16.99
C ILE A 47 -0.60 1.67 -17.26
N PRO A 48 -0.97 1.93 -18.52
CA PRO A 48 -2.12 2.76 -18.85
C PRO A 48 -3.42 2.22 -18.24
N ASN A 49 -4.21 3.12 -17.66
CA ASN A 49 -5.53 2.84 -17.07
C ASN A 49 -5.52 1.77 -15.97
N ILE A 50 -4.40 1.61 -15.26
CA ILE A 50 -4.26 0.63 -14.18
C ILE A 50 -5.27 0.88 -13.04
N GLU A 51 -5.72 2.12 -12.86
CA GLU A 51 -6.74 2.51 -11.88
C GLU A 51 -8.08 1.81 -12.09
N GLN A 52 -8.34 1.34 -13.30
CA GLN A 52 -9.58 0.63 -13.64
C GLN A 52 -9.55 -0.83 -13.20
N ILE A 53 -8.37 -1.43 -13.06
CA ILE A 53 -8.24 -2.84 -12.71
C ILE A 53 -8.82 -3.14 -11.32
N PRO A 54 -8.43 -2.48 -10.22
CA PRO A 54 -9.04 -2.73 -8.92
C PRO A 54 -10.55 -2.49 -8.90
N ALA A 55 -11.04 -1.52 -9.68
CA ALA A 55 -12.46 -1.16 -9.72
C ALA A 55 -13.31 -2.25 -10.41
N THR A 56 -12.81 -2.86 -11.49
CA THR A 56 -13.56 -3.81 -12.33
C THR A 56 -13.19 -5.28 -12.09
N ALA A 57 -11.99 -5.54 -11.60
CA ALA A 57 -11.44 -6.87 -11.44
C ALA A 57 -12.26 -7.77 -10.49
N ARG A 58 -12.89 -7.18 -9.48
CA ARG A 58 -13.71 -7.92 -8.51
C ARG A 58 -14.86 -8.68 -9.20
N SER A 59 -15.57 -8.05 -10.13
CA SER A 59 -16.66 -8.68 -10.86
C SER A 59 -16.19 -9.84 -11.75
N ASN A 60 -14.95 -9.76 -12.23
CA ASN A 60 -14.30 -10.79 -13.04
C ASN A 60 -13.45 -11.80 -12.22
N LYS A 61 -13.62 -11.80 -10.88
CA LYS A 61 -12.97 -12.73 -9.94
C LYS A 61 -11.43 -12.62 -9.97
N ILE A 62 -10.90 -11.42 -10.14
CA ILE A 62 -9.47 -11.13 -10.07
C ILE A 62 -9.16 -10.45 -8.75
N ALA A 63 -8.27 -11.02 -7.96
CA ALA A 63 -7.69 -10.36 -6.80
C ALA A 63 -6.51 -9.48 -7.26
N THR A 64 -6.49 -8.23 -6.81
CA THR A 64 -5.44 -7.28 -7.18
C THR A 64 -4.61 -6.92 -5.95
N ILE A 65 -3.31 -7.07 -6.05
CA ILE A 65 -2.35 -6.74 -4.98
C ILE A 65 -1.35 -5.73 -5.54
N PHE A 66 -1.24 -4.58 -4.88
CA PHE A 66 -0.32 -3.52 -5.21
C PHE A 66 0.72 -3.35 -4.11
N GLY A 67 1.98 -3.54 -4.44
CA GLY A 67 3.12 -3.15 -3.62
C GLY A 67 3.66 -1.79 -4.06
N VAL A 68 3.83 -0.87 -3.12
CA VAL A 68 4.42 0.45 -3.34
C VAL A 68 5.35 0.77 -2.18
N GLN A 69 6.51 1.32 -2.47
CA GLN A 69 7.43 1.76 -1.42
C GLN A 69 6.95 3.05 -0.77
N ASP A 70 6.39 3.96 -1.58
CA ASP A 70 5.95 5.27 -1.13
C ASP A 70 4.79 5.78 -2.00
N TYR A 71 3.79 6.41 -1.35
CA TYR A 71 2.68 7.06 -2.03
C TYR A 71 3.16 8.13 -3.03
N ALA A 72 4.20 8.88 -2.67
CA ALA A 72 4.72 9.93 -3.54
C ALA A 72 5.20 9.39 -4.90
N GLN A 73 5.78 8.19 -4.94
CA GLN A 73 6.18 7.54 -6.20
C GLN A 73 4.96 7.17 -7.06
N LEU A 74 3.89 6.72 -6.43
CA LEU A 74 2.64 6.42 -7.14
C LEU A 74 2.02 7.70 -7.71
N ALA A 75 1.99 8.77 -6.92
CA ALA A 75 1.47 10.07 -7.34
C ALA A 75 2.31 10.72 -8.45
N ASP A 76 3.63 10.60 -8.38
CA ASP A 76 4.54 11.07 -9.44
C ASP A 76 4.31 10.32 -10.75
N LYS A 77 4.14 9.01 -10.68
CA LYS A 77 3.98 8.15 -11.86
C LYS A 77 2.63 8.31 -12.56
N TYR A 78 1.54 8.41 -11.79
CA TYR A 78 0.17 8.38 -12.32
C TYR A 78 -0.60 9.70 -12.14
N GLY A 79 -0.04 10.65 -11.40
CA GLY A 79 -0.71 11.86 -10.93
C GLY A 79 -1.54 11.63 -9.66
N GLU A 80 -1.67 12.66 -8.83
CA GLU A 80 -2.37 12.59 -7.53
C GLU A 80 -3.79 12.00 -7.62
N GLY A 81 -4.58 12.44 -8.61
CA GLY A 81 -5.95 11.99 -8.79
C GLY A 81 -6.05 10.49 -9.05
N LYS A 82 -5.25 9.94 -9.96
CA LYS A 82 -5.24 8.51 -10.27
C LYS A 82 -4.66 7.67 -9.13
N ALA A 83 -3.60 8.15 -8.48
CA ALA A 83 -3.02 7.50 -7.31
C ALA A 83 -4.07 7.34 -6.20
N GLN A 84 -4.88 8.37 -5.95
CA GLN A 84 -5.95 8.32 -4.97
C GLN A 84 -7.06 7.35 -5.36
N VAL A 85 -7.43 7.28 -6.65
CA VAL A 85 -8.40 6.31 -7.16
C VAL A 85 -7.91 4.88 -6.97
N ILE A 86 -6.63 4.60 -7.28
CA ILE A 86 -6.03 3.27 -7.06
C ILE A 86 -6.16 2.86 -5.60
N ILE A 87 -5.72 3.72 -4.67
CA ILE A 87 -5.75 3.43 -3.23
C ILE A 87 -7.18 3.23 -2.73
N SER A 88 -8.12 4.08 -3.16
CA SER A 88 -9.52 4.01 -2.72
C SER A 88 -10.23 2.73 -3.16
N ASN A 89 -9.82 2.14 -4.29
CA ASN A 89 -10.36 0.88 -4.80
C ASN A 89 -9.74 -0.37 -4.13
N LEU A 90 -8.65 -0.21 -3.38
CA LEU A 90 -8.00 -1.27 -2.63
C LEU A 90 -8.53 -1.28 -1.19
N GLY A 91 -9.51 -2.13 -0.91
CA GLY A 91 -10.19 -2.16 0.39
C GLY A 91 -9.31 -2.64 1.56
N ASN A 92 -8.34 -3.52 1.30
CA ASN A 92 -7.36 -3.96 2.29
C ASN A 92 -6.06 -3.19 2.07
N GLN A 93 -5.59 -2.49 3.09
CA GLN A 93 -4.41 -1.63 2.99
C GLN A 93 -3.49 -1.88 4.17
N PHE A 94 -2.20 -2.05 3.91
CA PHE A 94 -1.18 -2.28 4.91
C PHE A 94 -0.04 -1.28 4.73
N PHE A 95 0.29 -0.56 5.79
CA PHE A 95 1.28 0.51 5.79
C PHE A 95 2.45 0.14 6.71
N GLY A 96 3.59 -0.11 6.12
CA GLY A 96 4.86 -0.29 6.82
C GLY A 96 5.50 1.05 7.21
N ARG A 97 6.75 0.97 7.69
CA ARG A 97 7.53 2.16 8.02
C ARG A 97 7.78 3.01 6.77
N THR A 98 7.48 4.29 6.86
CA THR A 98 7.89 5.30 5.87
C THR A 98 8.60 6.46 6.52
N THR A 99 9.60 7.01 5.85
CA THR A 99 10.28 8.25 6.25
C THR A 99 9.73 9.48 5.52
N ASN A 100 8.86 9.26 4.53
CA ASN A 100 8.22 10.34 3.80
C ASN A 100 7.07 10.93 4.62
N TYR A 101 7.20 12.22 4.96
CA TYR A 101 6.21 12.92 5.79
C TYR A 101 4.82 12.93 5.16
N LYS A 102 4.72 13.19 3.84
CA LYS A 102 3.42 13.21 3.13
C LYS A 102 2.71 11.87 3.20
N THR A 103 3.45 10.78 3.02
CA THR A 103 2.89 9.43 3.15
C THR A 103 2.47 9.14 4.58
N ALA A 104 3.27 9.50 5.57
CA ALA A 104 2.92 9.32 6.98
C ALA A 104 1.68 10.14 7.38
N GLU A 105 1.56 11.36 6.89
CA GLU A 105 0.39 12.22 7.10
C GLU A 105 -0.87 11.64 6.43
N MET A 106 -0.75 11.14 5.19
CA MET A 106 -1.85 10.45 4.51
C MET A 106 -2.32 9.26 5.32
N VAL A 107 -1.41 8.42 5.81
CA VAL A 107 -1.74 7.27 6.66
C VAL A 107 -2.41 7.71 7.95
N GLN A 108 -1.88 8.74 8.64
CA GLN A 108 -2.50 9.29 9.85
C GLN A 108 -3.95 9.74 9.60
N ASN A 109 -4.19 10.46 8.50
CA ASN A 109 -5.52 10.96 8.14
C ASN A 109 -6.49 9.82 7.78
N LEU A 110 -5.99 8.76 7.14
CA LEU A 110 -6.77 7.58 6.79
C LEU A 110 -7.31 6.85 8.02
N PHE A 111 -6.50 6.79 9.10
CA PHE A 111 -6.90 6.18 10.37
C PHE A 111 -7.82 7.08 11.20
N GLY A 112 -7.88 8.37 10.89
CA GLY A 112 -8.75 9.33 11.53
C GLY A 112 -8.38 9.61 12.99
N LYS A 113 -9.36 10.17 13.71
CA LYS A 113 -9.22 10.60 15.09
C LYS A 113 -10.11 9.80 16.03
N LYS A 114 -9.81 9.84 17.30
CA LYS A 114 -10.63 9.30 18.39
C LYS A 114 -10.73 10.33 19.52
N ASP A 115 -11.83 10.26 20.23
CA ASP A 115 -12.00 11.04 21.44
C ASP A 115 -11.26 10.37 22.61
N GLU A 116 -10.39 11.12 23.27
CA GLU A 116 -9.75 10.71 24.52
C GLU A 116 -10.23 11.59 25.66
N VAL A 117 -10.74 10.95 26.73
CA VAL A 117 -11.15 11.63 27.95
C VAL A 117 -9.91 11.86 28.81
N PHE A 118 -9.58 13.12 29.03
CA PHE A 118 -8.52 13.52 29.94
C PHE A 118 -9.13 13.88 31.30
N THR A 119 -8.79 13.08 32.29
CA THR A 119 -9.17 13.37 33.68
C THR A 119 -8.02 14.17 34.32
N SER A 120 -8.22 15.47 34.49
CA SER A 120 -7.30 16.29 35.27
C SER A 120 -7.73 16.31 36.75
N LYS A 121 -6.88 15.80 37.61
CA LYS A 121 -7.05 15.92 39.07
C LYS A 121 -6.24 17.11 39.53
N SER A 122 -6.89 18.17 39.99
CA SER A 122 -6.22 19.26 40.67
C SER A 122 -6.41 19.07 42.18
N THR A 123 -5.30 18.86 42.88
CA THR A 123 -5.26 18.87 44.35
C THR A 123 -4.70 20.22 44.79
N SER A 124 -5.50 21.05 45.38
CA SER A 124 -5.04 22.30 45.94
C SER A 124 -4.79 22.11 47.43
N ASP A 125 -3.54 21.98 47.82
CA ASP A 125 -3.13 22.09 49.24
C ASP A 125 -2.95 23.58 49.55
N GLY A 126 -3.99 24.17 50.11
CA GLY A 126 -3.93 25.53 50.64
C GLY A 126 -3.34 25.54 52.04
N THR A 127 -2.01 25.77 52.13
CA THR A 127 -1.37 26.10 53.42
C THR A 127 -1.52 27.58 53.70
N SER A 128 -2.59 27.99 54.34
CA SER A 128 -2.72 29.34 54.86
C SER A 128 -2.14 29.39 56.28
N GLY A 129 -0.94 29.95 56.43
CA GLY A 129 -0.39 30.24 57.75
C GLY A 129 -1.07 31.42 58.37
N LYS A 130 -1.64 31.23 59.51
CA LYS A 130 -1.70 31.96 60.80
C LYS A 130 -3.00 31.71 61.53
N PHE A 131 -2.81 31.12 62.69
CA PHE A 131 -3.71 31.12 63.87
C PHE A 131 -5.09 30.50 63.78
N VAL A 132 -5.16 29.29 64.41
CA VAL A 132 -6.30 28.71 65.14
C VAL A 132 -7.56 28.41 64.32
N HIS A 133 -7.74 27.21 64.00
CA HIS A 133 -8.75 26.18 64.19
C HIS A 133 -8.68 25.08 63.14
N LEU A 134 -8.79 23.84 63.62
CA LEU A 134 -8.86 22.61 62.86
C LEU A 134 -9.92 22.69 61.76
N GLY A 135 -9.47 22.47 60.53
CA GLY A 135 -10.33 22.27 59.38
C GLY A 135 -9.48 22.10 58.14
N SER A 136 -8.98 20.89 57.89
CA SER A 136 -8.34 20.55 56.62
C SER A 136 -9.41 20.47 55.53
N ASN A 137 -9.59 21.49 54.73
CA ASN A 137 -10.41 21.44 53.53
C ASN A 137 -9.54 20.99 52.33
N THR A 138 -9.54 19.70 52.10
CA THR A 138 -8.98 19.14 50.87
C THR A 138 -10.08 19.19 49.80
N SER A 139 -9.97 20.15 48.88
CA SER A 139 -10.85 20.21 47.73
C SER A 139 -10.23 19.43 46.58
N SER A 140 -10.77 18.28 46.27
CA SER A 140 -10.37 17.52 45.06
C SER A 140 -11.36 17.80 43.94
N GLY A 141 -10.94 18.57 42.95
CA GLY A 141 -11.70 18.78 41.71
C GLY A 141 -11.25 17.80 40.66
N THR A 142 -12.17 17.00 40.12
CA THR A 142 -11.94 16.17 38.95
C THR A 142 -12.60 16.87 37.77
N SER A 143 -11.80 17.26 36.79
CA SER A 143 -12.28 17.84 35.54
C SER A 143 -12.03 16.84 34.41
N GLU A 144 -13.10 16.46 33.72
CA GLU A 144 -13.02 15.64 32.52
C GLU A 144 -13.06 16.55 31.30
N ASN A 145 -12.05 16.44 30.45
CA ASN A 145 -11.98 17.16 29.19
C ASN A 145 -11.83 16.15 28.04
N ILE A 146 -12.75 16.20 27.08
CA ILE A 146 -12.70 15.36 25.90
C ILE A 146 -11.82 16.08 24.87
N GLN A 147 -10.75 15.43 24.43
CA GLN A 147 -9.88 15.92 23.37
C GLN A 147 -9.84 14.93 22.21
N GLU A 148 -10.03 15.44 21.03
CA GLU A 148 -9.89 14.68 19.79
C GLU A 148 -8.41 14.46 19.46
N ARG A 149 -7.98 13.21 19.35
CA ARG A 149 -6.59 12.85 19.01
C ARG A 149 -6.52 11.88 17.83
N ASN A 150 -5.48 12.03 17.03
CA ASN A 150 -5.20 11.07 15.96
C ASN A 150 -5.00 9.66 16.53
N ARG A 151 -5.71 8.68 15.96
CA ARG A 151 -5.60 7.26 16.37
C ARG A 151 -4.21 6.71 16.15
N VAL A 152 -3.58 7.08 15.04
CA VAL A 152 -2.21 6.76 14.68
C VAL A 152 -1.45 8.07 14.50
N LYS A 153 -0.32 8.22 15.19
CA LYS A 153 0.52 9.42 15.10
C LYS A 153 1.62 9.18 14.06
N ILE A 154 2.05 10.25 13.40
CA ILE A 154 3.16 10.21 12.43
C ILE A 154 4.39 9.53 13.03
N ASN A 155 4.76 9.88 14.27
CA ASN A 155 5.91 9.27 14.94
C ASN A 155 5.79 7.76 15.12
N GLN A 156 4.58 7.22 15.25
CA GLN A 156 4.37 5.78 15.37
C GLN A 156 4.59 5.07 14.02
N ILE A 157 4.22 5.73 12.92
CA ILE A 157 4.41 5.19 11.56
C ILE A 157 5.91 5.20 11.19
N VAL A 158 6.59 6.33 11.46
CA VAL A 158 8.01 6.50 11.14
C VAL A 158 8.91 5.55 11.94
N ASN A 159 8.49 5.19 13.17
CA ASN A 159 9.25 4.33 14.08
C ASN A 159 8.79 2.87 14.08
N LEU A 160 8.00 2.42 13.09
CA LEU A 160 7.68 1.01 12.94
C LEU A 160 8.94 0.18 12.74
N SER A 161 8.99 -0.96 13.38
CA SER A 161 10.06 -1.95 13.19
C SER A 161 9.88 -2.72 11.89
N GLN A 162 10.92 -3.41 11.46
CA GLN A 162 10.84 -4.27 10.29
C GLN A 162 9.76 -5.35 10.49
N GLY A 163 8.86 -5.48 9.51
CA GLY A 163 7.74 -6.43 9.55
C GLY A 163 6.53 -5.93 10.34
N GLU A 164 6.58 -4.77 10.99
CA GLU A 164 5.40 -4.15 11.60
C GLU A 164 4.63 -3.30 10.59
N PHE A 165 3.30 -3.37 10.68
CA PHE A 165 2.38 -2.66 9.79
C PHE A 165 1.17 -2.14 10.57
N TYR A 166 0.63 -1.01 10.12
CA TYR A 166 -0.74 -0.63 10.38
C TYR A 166 -1.59 -1.06 9.20
N GLY A 167 -2.78 -1.61 9.44
CA GLY A 167 -3.64 -2.13 8.38
C GLY A 167 -5.10 -1.77 8.55
N ILE A 168 -5.77 -1.63 7.42
CA ILE A 168 -7.22 -1.52 7.30
C ILE A 168 -7.70 -2.72 6.51
N ILE A 169 -8.71 -3.41 7.02
CA ILE A 169 -9.35 -4.55 6.38
C ILE A 169 -10.76 -4.15 5.95
N ALA A 170 -11.10 -4.43 4.69
CA ALA A 170 -12.39 -4.03 4.11
C ALA A 170 -13.57 -4.77 4.72
N GLU A 171 -13.37 -6.05 5.10
CA GLU A 171 -14.41 -6.93 5.60
C GLU A 171 -14.12 -7.31 7.06
N GLY A 172 -15.14 -7.24 7.88
CA GLY A 172 -15.06 -7.56 9.30
C GLY A 172 -15.68 -6.46 10.16
N THR A 173 -16.16 -6.82 11.33
CA THR A 173 -16.66 -5.89 12.34
C THR A 173 -15.97 -6.19 13.66
N PRO A 174 -15.41 -5.17 14.34
CA PRO A 174 -15.20 -3.81 13.86
C PRO A 174 -14.01 -3.73 12.88
N ARG A 175 -13.96 -2.66 12.09
CA ARG A 175 -12.76 -2.29 11.32
C ARG A 175 -11.69 -1.84 12.32
N GLU A 176 -11.07 -2.80 12.97
CA GLU A 176 -10.01 -2.51 13.93
C GLU A 176 -8.75 -2.15 13.17
N PHE A 177 -8.11 -1.08 13.63
CA PHE A 177 -6.82 -0.63 13.13
C PHE A 177 -5.76 -1.58 13.68
N LEU A 178 -5.44 -2.59 12.93
CA LEU A 178 -4.50 -3.61 13.36
C LEU A 178 -3.08 -3.08 13.24
N LYS A 179 -2.39 -2.91 14.37
CA LYS A 179 -0.93 -2.98 14.36
C LYS A 179 -0.58 -4.46 14.34
N THR A 180 -0.06 -4.95 13.22
CA THR A 180 0.32 -6.34 13.06
C THR A 180 1.81 -6.48 12.77
N GLN A 181 2.33 -7.67 13.00
CA GLN A 181 3.70 -8.03 12.63
C GLN A 181 3.65 -9.25 11.75
N PHE A 182 4.29 -9.17 10.58
CA PHE A 182 4.46 -10.34 9.74
C PHE A 182 5.51 -11.26 10.34
N LEU A 183 5.15 -12.52 10.52
CA LEU A 183 6.10 -13.55 10.89
C LEU A 183 6.95 -13.89 9.67
N ARG A 184 8.26 -14.06 9.90
CA ARG A 184 9.15 -14.53 8.85
C ARG A 184 8.82 -15.99 8.60
N ASP A 185 8.23 -16.29 7.45
CA ASP A 185 7.99 -17.66 7.02
C ASP A 185 9.26 -18.18 6.30
N GLU A 186 9.75 -19.34 6.72
CA GLU A 186 10.77 -20.04 5.97
C GLU A 186 10.09 -20.84 4.87
N ILE A 187 10.16 -20.31 3.65
CA ILE A 187 9.66 -21.04 2.47
C ILE A 187 10.48 -22.30 2.30
N LYS A 188 9.98 -23.41 2.84
CA LYS A 188 10.56 -24.76 2.67
C LYS A 188 10.13 -25.38 1.34
N GLY A 189 10.22 -24.65 0.24
CA GLY A 189 9.84 -25.15 -1.08
C GLY A 189 10.98 -25.07 -2.07
N LYS A 190 11.38 -26.20 -2.62
CA LYS A 190 12.26 -26.26 -3.80
C LYS A 190 11.44 -25.98 -5.07
N TYR A 191 10.96 -24.74 -5.25
CA TYR A 191 10.50 -24.29 -6.57
C TYR A 191 11.68 -23.72 -7.34
N ILE A 192 12.62 -24.55 -7.70
CA ILE A 192 13.63 -24.19 -8.67
C ILE A 192 13.04 -24.56 -10.02
N ASN A 193 12.41 -23.60 -10.71
CA ASN A 193 12.23 -23.74 -12.13
C ASN A 193 13.61 -23.92 -12.73
N GLN A 194 13.85 -25.08 -13.32
CA GLN A 194 15.08 -25.29 -14.09
C GLN A 194 15.15 -24.20 -15.15
N LYS A 195 16.19 -23.40 -15.12
CA LYS A 195 16.47 -22.47 -16.22
C LYS A 195 16.69 -23.34 -17.45
N ILE A 196 15.78 -23.24 -18.41
CA ILE A 196 15.99 -23.84 -19.72
C ILE A 196 17.06 -22.98 -20.39
N PRO A 197 18.24 -23.53 -20.69
CA PRO A 197 19.28 -22.78 -21.37
C PRO A 197 18.77 -22.46 -22.79
N ILE A 198 18.52 -21.18 -23.03
CA ILE A 198 18.15 -20.69 -24.36
C ILE A 198 19.48 -20.41 -25.07
N SER A 199 19.76 -21.12 -26.17
CA SER A 199 20.94 -20.85 -27.00
C SER A 199 20.74 -19.54 -27.76
N GLU A 200 21.86 -18.88 -28.06
CA GLU A 200 21.86 -17.64 -28.81
C GLU A 200 21.22 -17.80 -30.20
N SER A 201 21.40 -18.98 -30.83
CA SER A 201 20.76 -19.33 -32.08
C SER A 201 19.23 -19.34 -32.02
N ILE A 202 18.65 -19.88 -30.95
CA ILE A 202 17.20 -19.88 -30.75
C ILE A 202 16.68 -18.45 -30.56
N MET A 203 17.42 -17.58 -29.86
CA MET A 203 17.03 -16.17 -29.72
C MET A 203 17.05 -15.44 -31.06
N GLN A 204 18.07 -15.66 -31.89
CA GLN A 204 18.16 -15.06 -33.23
C GLN A 204 17.04 -15.56 -34.14
N GLU A 205 16.78 -16.85 -34.18
CA GLU A 205 15.71 -17.42 -34.98
C GLU A 205 14.35 -16.83 -34.59
N ASN A 206 14.06 -16.75 -33.29
CA ASN A 206 12.83 -16.14 -32.81
C ASN A 206 12.74 -14.65 -33.12
N TYR A 207 13.87 -13.92 -33.08
CA TYR A 207 13.92 -12.52 -33.46
C TYR A 207 13.54 -12.33 -34.94
N PHE A 208 14.12 -13.11 -35.86
CA PHE A 208 13.80 -13.02 -37.29
C PHE A 208 12.35 -13.43 -37.57
N LYS A 209 11.82 -14.39 -36.86
CA LYS A 209 10.43 -14.79 -36.95
C LYS A 209 9.48 -13.65 -36.54
N ILE A 210 9.75 -12.97 -35.43
CA ILE A 210 8.95 -11.81 -34.96
C ILE A 210 9.01 -10.68 -36.00
N ILE A 211 10.19 -10.38 -36.58
CA ILE A 211 10.33 -9.36 -37.62
C ILE A 211 9.51 -9.70 -38.86
N ALA A 212 9.48 -10.97 -39.26
CA ALA A 212 8.70 -11.41 -40.42
C ALA A 212 7.20 -11.25 -40.17
N GLU A 213 6.71 -11.70 -38.99
CA GLU A 213 5.32 -11.55 -38.58
C GLU A 213 4.88 -10.07 -38.50
N CYS A 214 5.74 -9.20 -37.95
CA CYS A 214 5.46 -7.76 -37.90
C CYS A 214 5.35 -7.14 -39.29
N LYS A 215 6.21 -7.56 -40.27
CA LYS A 215 6.13 -7.08 -41.64
C LYS A 215 4.85 -7.51 -42.32
N GLU A 216 4.41 -8.73 -42.10
CA GLU A 216 3.15 -9.26 -42.64
C GLU A 216 1.94 -8.46 -42.14
N ILE A 217 1.89 -8.14 -40.83
CA ILE A 217 0.82 -7.33 -40.21
C ILE A 217 0.80 -5.90 -40.81
N ILE A 218 1.95 -5.30 -41.08
CA ILE A 218 2.04 -3.92 -41.60
C ILE A 218 1.69 -3.85 -43.11
N SER A 219 1.84 -4.97 -43.81
CA SER A 219 1.55 -5.05 -45.25
C SER A 219 0.10 -5.37 -45.60
N THR A 220 -0.71 -5.70 -44.59
CA THR A 220 -2.15 -5.92 -44.66
C THR A 220 -2.92 -4.66 -44.31
#